data_a8ebc4c6cc19e8ab85c9ac25861f06e0
#
_entry.id   a8ebc4c6cc19e8ab85c9ac25861f06e0
#
_cell.length_a   1.000
_cell.length_b   1.000
_cell.length_c   1.000
_cell.angle_alpha   90.00
_cell.angle_beta   90.00
_cell.angle_gamma   90.00
#
_symmetry.space_group_name_H-M   'P 1'
#
loop_
_entity.id
_entity.type
_entity.pdbx_description
1 polymer ?
#
loop_
_entity_poly.entity_id
_entity_poly.type
_entity_poly.pdbx_seq_one_letter_code
_entity_poly.pdbx_strand_id
1 'polypeptide(L)'
;MATDSRWSVPYGPWIFYLDDTGYEKILRYRGHSLMFAGDGTKIQEYKNWIRSNPVDASGMPPQKGMSVCMIHDESGAVAFRKHQDIDSESVLCAGSGSYWAFGCWKENRCSKQAVETAKSRDQYSGGEMKFVDFATSATNLMPAVGQVDMHIDQVTSNILKRGIAMKVQSLQTGVPNLNFPKVGTPLSSISEVEARAAAAKLAAAGQLSATAPCNGMHNDWSAEDKEQFKQALGKMFGWKD
;
A
#
# COMPACT_ATOMS: atom_id res chain seq x y z
N MET A 1 -6.58 12.85 -2.34
CA MET A 1 -5.84 11.59 -2.05
C MET A 1 -4.69 11.46 -3.05
N ALA A 2 -3.50 11.08 -2.61
CA ALA A 2 -2.37 10.84 -3.51
C ALA A 2 -1.45 9.75 -2.95
N THR A 3 -0.76 9.00 -3.82
CA THR A 3 0.21 7.96 -3.48
C THR A 3 1.29 7.88 -4.55
N ASP A 4 2.41 7.27 -4.22
CA ASP A 4 3.44 6.84 -5.17
C ASP A 4 3.08 5.50 -5.83
N SER A 5 3.80 5.12 -6.89
CA SER A 5 3.56 3.85 -7.63
C SER A 5 4.60 2.76 -7.38
N ARG A 6 5.60 3.00 -6.49
CA ARG A 6 6.63 2.01 -6.18
C ARG A 6 6.09 0.82 -5.41
N TRP A 7 6.46 -0.37 -5.85
CA TRP A 7 6.32 -1.62 -5.11
C TRP A 7 7.70 -2.21 -4.83
N SER A 8 7.87 -2.85 -3.69
CA SER A 8 9.16 -3.36 -3.26
C SER A 8 9.08 -4.77 -2.67
N VAL A 9 10.17 -5.52 -2.81
CA VAL A 9 10.37 -6.82 -2.17
C VAL A 9 11.61 -6.70 -1.29
N PRO A 10 11.47 -6.51 0.02
CA PRO A 10 12.60 -6.50 0.94
C PRO A 10 13.08 -7.92 1.20
N TYR A 11 14.40 -8.14 1.14
CA TYR A 11 15.01 -9.41 1.51
C TYR A 11 16.42 -9.23 2.10
N GLY A 12 16.58 -9.53 3.36
CA GLY A 12 17.83 -9.28 4.07
C GLY A 12 18.24 -7.80 4.02
N PRO A 13 19.49 -7.48 3.63
CA PRO A 13 19.93 -6.10 3.50
C PRO A 13 19.52 -5.45 2.17
N TRP A 14 18.75 -6.12 1.34
CA TRP A 14 18.37 -5.66 0.01
C TRP A 14 16.90 -5.28 -0.06
N ILE A 15 16.63 -4.21 -0.82
CA ILE A 15 15.31 -3.86 -1.30
C ILE A 15 15.35 -3.99 -2.82
N PHE A 16 14.53 -4.86 -3.36
CA PHE A 16 14.26 -4.92 -4.79
C PHE A 16 12.99 -4.12 -5.05
N TYR A 17 13.00 -3.21 -6.01
CA TYR A 17 11.81 -2.40 -6.28
C TYR A 17 11.63 -2.15 -7.78
N LEU A 18 10.40 -1.83 -8.14
CA LEU A 18 10.02 -1.42 -9.46
C LEU A 18 8.97 -0.30 -9.35
N ASP A 19 9.20 0.74 -10.13
CA ASP A 19 8.27 1.86 -10.27
C ASP A 19 7.30 1.55 -11.41
N ASP A 20 6.11 2.13 -11.35
CA ASP A 20 5.11 2.11 -12.42
C ASP A 20 4.74 0.69 -12.89
N THR A 21 4.50 -0.18 -11.93
CA THR A 21 4.22 -1.61 -12.17
C THR A 21 2.87 -1.87 -12.84
N GLY A 22 2.01 -0.88 -12.97
CA GLY A 22 0.62 -1.06 -13.39
C GLY A 22 -0.30 -1.61 -12.30
N TYR A 23 0.20 -1.84 -11.09
CA TYR A 23 -0.61 -2.25 -9.94
C TYR A 23 -0.80 -1.05 -8.99
N GLU A 24 -1.98 -0.47 -9.02
CA GLU A 24 -2.28 0.77 -8.29
C GLU A 24 -2.56 0.51 -6.80
N LYS A 25 -2.16 1.45 -5.94
CA LYS A 25 -2.46 1.43 -4.50
C LYS A 25 -3.85 2.02 -4.18
N ILE A 26 -4.47 2.68 -5.15
CA ILE A 26 -5.82 3.25 -5.03
C ILE A 26 -6.78 2.41 -5.87
N LEU A 27 -7.93 2.07 -5.29
CA LEU A 27 -9.07 1.46 -5.99
C LEU A 27 -10.26 2.42 -5.93
N ARG A 28 -10.82 2.80 -7.07
CA ARG A 28 -12.11 3.51 -7.12
C ARG A 28 -13.22 2.53 -7.41
N TYR A 29 -14.23 2.53 -6.56
CA TYR A 29 -15.38 1.63 -6.72
C TYR A 29 -16.64 2.21 -6.10
N ARG A 30 -17.73 2.26 -6.86
CA ARG A 30 -19.07 2.69 -6.41
C ARG A 30 -19.06 4.02 -5.63
N GLY A 31 -18.43 5.05 -6.19
CA GLY A 31 -18.38 6.39 -5.55
C GLY A 31 -17.49 6.47 -4.32
N HIS A 32 -16.59 5.53 -4.14
CA HIS A 32 -15.59 5.54 -3.08
C HIS A 32 -14.19 5.29 -3.65
N SER A 33 -13.21 5.94 -3.04
CA SER A 33 -11.79 5.71 -3.28
C SER A 33 -11.17 5.05 -2.07
N LEU A 34 -10.56 3.87 -2.27
CA LEU A 34 -9.86 3.11 -1.23
C LEU A 34 -8.36 3.16 -1.52
N MET A 35 -7.58 3.67 -0.60
CA MET A 35 -6.11 3.66 -0.66
C MET A 35 -5.58 2.59 0.28
N PHE A 36 -4.64 1.79 -0.22
CA PHE A 36 -4.03 0.69 0.49
C PHE A 36 -2.51 0.88 0.59
N ALA A 37 -1.94 0.47 1.73
CA ALA A 37 -0.53 0.22 1.91
C ALA A 37 -0.36 -1.09 2.70
N GLY A 38 0.74 -1.84 2.49
CA GLY A 38 0.99 -3.08 3.19
C GLY A 38 1.35 -4.25 2.29
N ASP A 39 0.91 -5.44 2.68
CA ASP A 39 1.12 -6.70 1.97
C ASP A 39 0.33 -6.72 0.66
N GLY A 40 1.03 -6.85 -0.45
CA GLY A 40 0.42 -6.82 -1.78
C GLY A 40 -0.56 -7.97 -2.03
N THR A 41 -0.30 -9.16 -1.47
CA THR A 41 -1.21 -10.31 -1.58
C THR A 41 -2.54 -10.01 -0.89
N LYS A 42 -2.50 -9.44 0.32
CA LYS A 42 -3.70 -9.06 1.06
C LYS A 42 -4.48 -7.95 0.34
N ILE A 43 -3.78 -6.96 -0.17
CA ILE A 43 -4.39 -5.89 -0.98
C ILE A 43 -5.07 -6.48 -2.22
N GLN A 44 -4.42 -7.45 -2.90
CA GLN A 44 -5.00 -8.12 -4.06
C GLN A 44 -6.27 -8.91 -3.72
N GLU A 45 -6.26 -9.66 -2.61
CA GLU A 45 -7.42 -10.40 -2.12
C GLU A 45 -8.61 -9.44 -1.92
N TYR A 46 -8.37 -8.28 -1.26
CA TYR A 46 -9.40 -7.27 -1.04
C TYR A 46 -9.91 -6.63 -2.34
N LYS A 47 -9.01 -6.22 -3.22
CA LYS A 47 -9.41 -5.63 -4.50
C LYS A 47 -10.25 -6.59 -5.34
N ASN A 48 -9.87 -7.87 -5.39
CA ASN A 48 -10.62 -8.90 -6.11
C ASN A 48 -12.00 -9.10 -5.49
N TRP A 49 -12.07 -9.19 -4.16
CA TRP A 49 -13.33 -9.35 -3.45
C TRP A 49 -14.25 -8.13 -3.65
N ILE A 50 -13.74 -6.90 -3.54
CA ILE A 50 -14.53 -5.69 -3.80
C ILE A 50 -15.06 -5.69 -5.24
N ARG A 51 -14.23 -6.05 -6.23
CA ARG A 51 -14.64 -6.10 -7.64
C ARG A 51 -15.63 -7.22 -7.96
N SER A 52 -15.68 -8.26 -7.15
CA SER A 52 -16.71 -9.30 -7.31
C SER A 52 -18.12 -8.82 -6.97
N ASN A 53 -18.24 -7.58 -6.45
CA ASN A 53 -19.50 -6.96 -6.09
C ASN A 53 -20.31 -7.80 -5.09
N PRO A 54 -19.74 -8.08 -3.91
CA PRO A 54 -20.38 -8.97 -2.93
C PRO A 54 -21.72 -8.43 -2.45
N VAL A 55 -22.67 -9.33 -2.22
CA VAL A 55 -24.02 -9.00 -1.74
C VAL A 55 -24.07 -8.90 -0.21
N ASP A 56 -23.07 -9.38 0.46
CA ASP A 56 -22.90 -9.36 1.92
C ASP A 56 -21.40 -9.50 2.27
N ALA A 57 -21.08 -9.57 3.56
CA ALA A 57 -19.71 -9.73 4.03
C ALA A 57 -19.17 -11.16 3.96
N SER A 58 -19.91 -12.11 3.39
CA SER A 58 -19.42 -13.47 3.25
C SER A 58 -18.20 -13.51 2.31
N GLY A 59 -17.22 -14.34 2.66
CA GLY A 59 -15.98 -14.42 1.88
C GLY A 59 -15.08 -13.17 1.95
N MET A 60 -15.37 -12.19 2.81
CA MET A 60 -14.49 -11.04 3.01
C MET A 60 -13.11 -11.51 3.48
N PRO A 61 -12.01 -11.07 2.83
CA PRO A 61 -10.66 -11.48 3.23
C PRO A 61 -10.31 -11.07 4.67
N PRO A 62 -9.34 -11.75 5.32
CA PRO A 62 -8.90 -11.37 6.66
C PRO A 62 -8.35 -9.94 6.70
N GLN A 63 -8.83 -9.12 7.65
CA GLN A 63 -8.42 -7.73 7.85
C GLN A 63 -7.11 -7.68 8.65
N LYS A 64 -5.98 -7.87 7.95
CA LYS A 64 -4.63 -7.82 8.53
C LYS A 64 -3.59 -7.53 7.47
N GLY A 65 -2.39 -7.11 7.90
CA GLY A 65 -1.24 -6.93 7.01
C GLY A 65 -1.34 -5.70 6.12
N MET A 66 -2.26 -4.78 6.39
CA MET A 66 -2.45 -3.58 5.57
C MET A 66 -3.00 -2.40 6.35
N SER A 67 -2.72 -1.22 5.84
CA SER A 67 -3.42 0.03 6.12
C SER A 67 -4.46 0.26 5.04
N VAL A 68 -5.62 0.80 5.40
CA VAL A 68 -6.65 1.21 4.46
C VAL A 68 -7.26 2.55 4.84
N CYS A 69 -7.52 3.40 3.85
CA CYS A 69 -8.31 4.62 3.97
C CYS A 69 -9.38 4.60 2.89
N MET A 70 -10.65 4.70 3.27
CA MET A 70 -11.79 4.74 2.38
C MET A 70 -12.45 6.13 2.46
N ILE A 71 -12.62 6.76 1.32
CA ILE A 71 -13.17 8.11 1.18
C ILE A 71 -14.34 8.06 0.22
N HIS A 72 -15.43 8.75 0.57
CA HIS A 72 -16.56 8.97 -0.31
C HIS A 72 -16.18 10.02 -1.38
N ASP A 73 -16.23 9.66 -2.65
CA ASP A 73 -15.71 10.48 -3.76
C ASP A 73 -16.39 11.85 -3.88
N GLU A 74 -17.70 11.90 -3.65
CA GLU A 74 -18.51 13.09 -3.86
C GLU A 74 -18.30 14.14 -2.75
N SER A 75 -18.20 13.70 -1.49
CA SER A 75 -18.06 14.59 -0.33
C SER A 75 -16.63 14.77 0.15
N GLY A 76 -15.69 13.89 -0.25
CA GLY A 76 -14.34 13.83 0.32
C GLY A 76 -14.31 13.35 1.78
N ALA A 77 -15.45 12.91 2.33
CA ALA A 77 -15.53 12.45 3.72
C ALA A 77 -14.88 11.08 3.89
N VAL A 78 -14.14 10.92 4.99
CA VAL A 78 -13.55 9.64 5.38
C VAL A 78 -14.65 8.70 5.85
N ALA A 79 -14.89 7.63 5.10
CA ALA A 79 -15.88 6.59 5.45
C ALA A 79 -15.27 5.54 6.41
N PHE A 80 -13.98 5.25 6.27
CA PHE A 80 -13.23 4.35 7.15
C PHE A 80 -11.73 4.61 7.04
N ARG A 81 -11.00 4.39 8.14
CA ARG A 81 -9.54 4.43 8.16
C ARG A 81 -8.99 3.47 9.19
N LYS A 82 -7.89 2.81 8.88
CA LYS A 82 -7.18 1.95 9.83
C LYS A 82 -5.69 1.85 9.53
N HIS A 83 -4.91 1.83 10.61
CA HIS A 83 -3.44 1.72 10.60
C HIS A 83 -2.76 2.79 9.74
N GLN A 84 -3.26 4.02 9.80
CA GLN A 84 -2.52 5.14 9.26
C GLN A 84 -1.26 5.35 10.11
N ASP A 85 -0.12 5.62 9.47
CA ASP A 85 1.13 5.93 10.17
C ASP A 85 1.07 7.31 10.83
N ILE A 86 0.29 8.21 10.21
CA ILE A 86 -0.10 9.50 10.78
C ILE A 86 -1.60 9.65 10.60
N ASP A 87 -2.29 9.84 11.71
CA ASP A 87 -3.74 10.04 11.77
C ASP A 87 -4.03 11.34 12.53
N SER A 88 -4.45 12.35 11.80
CA SER A 88 -4.87 13.64 12.35
C SER A 88 -6.18 14.08 11.76
N GLU A 89 -6.84 15.08 12.36
CA GLU A 89 -8.12 15.62 11.89
C GLU A 89 -8.09 16.09 10.44
N SER A 90 -6.94 16.53 9.96
CA SER A 90 -6.81 17.20 8.66
C SER A 90 -6.00 16.45 7.63
N VAL A 91 -5.25 15.41 8.03
CA VAL A 91 -4.48 14.57 7.10
C VAL A 91 -4.27 13.17 7.63
N LEU A 92 -4.34 12.23 6.71
CA LEU A 92 -4.05 10.82 6.93
C LEU A 92 -2.88 10.43 6.04
N CYS A 93 -1.83 9.84 6.61
CA CYS A 93 -0.71 9.33 5.85
C CYS A 93 -0.47 7.85 6.21
N ALA A 94 -0.25 7.02 5.20
CA ALA A 94 0.13 5.63 5.36
C ALA A 94 1.32 5.31 4.48
N GLY A 95 2.25 4.51 5.00
CA GLY A 95 3.45 4.08 4.30
C GLY A 95 4.73 4.63 4.90
N SER A 96 5.85 4.07 4.47
CA SER A 96 7.19 4.43 4.96
C SER A 96 7.54 5.91 4.80
N GLY A 97 7.01 6.55 3.76
CA GLY A 97 7.21 7.97 3.48
C GLY A 97 6.36 8.94 4.32
N SER A 98 5.48 8.45 5.20
CA SER A 98 4.48 9.24 5.94
C SER A 98 5.07 10.43 6.70
N TYR A 99 6.23 10.26 7.34
CA TYR A 99 6.91 11.32 8.07
C TYR A 99 7.26 12.52 7.17
N TRP A 100 7.83 12.24 6.01
CA TRP A 100 8.23 13.26 5.04
C TRP A 100 7.03 13.91 4.36
N ALA A 101 6.03 13.10 4.02
CA ALA A 101 4.78 13.56 3.45
C ALA A 101 4.06 14.52 4.40
N PHE A 102 3.96 14.15 5.68
CA PHE A 102 3.30 14.98 6.69
C PHE A 102 4.03 16.31 6.91
N GLY A 103 5.38 16.27 7.01
CA GLY A 103 6.18 17.49 7.14
C GLY A 103 5.89 18.49 6.01
N CYS A 104 5.91 18.03 4.77
CA CYS A 104 5.60 18.85 3.60
C CYS A 104 4.14 19.32 3.61
N TRP A 105 3.19 18.44 3.96
CA TRP A 105 1.78 18.79 3.98
C TRP A 105 1.44 19.88 5.01
N LYS A 106 2.09 19.88 6.18
CA LYS A 106 1.88 20.94 7.19
C LYS A 106 2.11 22.34 6.62
N GLU A 107 3.11 22.48 5.76
CA GLU A 107 3.50 23.75 5.16
C GLU A 107 2.64 24.10 3.93
N ASN A 108 2.37 23.12 3.08
CA ASN A 108 1.83 23.36 1.74
C ASN A 108 0.35 22.98 1.59
N ARG A 109 -0.21 22.21 2.53
CA ARG A 109 -1.61 21.70 2.48
C ARG A 109 -1.94 20.98 1.15
N CYS A 110 -0.94 20.37 0.52
CA CYS A 110 -1.07 19.73 -0.78
C CYS A 110 -0.58 18.29 -0.73
N SER A 111 -1.50 17.32 -0.91
CA SER A 111 -1.16 15.88 -0.88
C SER A 111 -0.22 15.48 -2.02
N LYS A 112 -0.29 16.13 -3.17
CA LYS A 112 0.59 15.86 -4.31
C LYS A 112 2.03 16.25 -3.98
N GLN A 113 2.26 17.46 -3.46
CA GLN A 113 3.60 17.89 -3.02
C GLN A 113 4.12 17.03 -1.87
N ALA A 114 3.26 16.60 -0.96
CA ALA A 114 3.60 15.69 0.13
C ALA A 114 4.16 14.36 -0.40
N VAL A 115 3.51 13.76 -1.40
CA VAL A 115 4.00 12.52 -2.04
C VAL A 115 5.32 12.75 -2.77
N GLU A 116 5.49 13.85 -3.52
CA GLU A 116 6.77 14.17 -4.18
C GLU A 116 7.90 14.34 -3.17
N THR A 117 7.63 14.95 -2.01
CA THR A 117 8.61 15.06 -0.93
C THR A 117 8.97 13.68 -0.35
N ALA A 118 7.98 12.81 -0.12
CA ALA A 118 8.23 11.45 0.31
C ALA A 118 9.12 10.70 -0.69
N LYS A 119 8.81 10.76 -1.98
CA LYS A 119 9.61 10.14 -3.06
C LYS A 119 11.08 10.59 -3.06
N SER A 120 11.36 11.84 -2.68
CA SER A 120 12.72 12.37 -2.63
C SER A 120 13.51 12.00 -1.38
N ARG A 121 12.84 11.46 -0.34
CA ARG A 121 13.43 11.24 0.98
C ARG A 121 13.32 9.80 1.47
N ASP A 122 12.34 9.05 0.99
CA ASP A 122 12.07 7.68 1.42
C ASP A 122 12.44 6.69 0.32
N GLN A 123 13.24 5.70 0.67
CA GLN A 123 13.74 4.67 -0.24
C GLN A 123 12.63 3.75 -0.79
N TYR A 124 11.52 3.63 -0.07
CA TYR A 124 10.38 2.80 -0.47
C TYR A 124 9.33 3.55 -1.27
N SER A 125 9.50 4.87 -1.42
CA SER A 125 8.61 5.73 -2.20
C SER A 125 9.24 6.10 -3.54
N GLY A 126 8.46 6.08 -4.63
CA GLY A 126 8.98 6.39 -5.97
C GLY A 126 7.96 6.19 -7.09
N GLY A 127 8.45 6.36 -8.33
CA GLY A 127 7.64 6.23 -9.53
C GLY A 127 6.66 7.37 -9.77
N GLU A 128 5.65 7.15 -10.59
CA GLU A 128 4.62 8.13 -10.88
C GLU A 128 3.73 8.37 -9.65
N MET A 129 3.39 9.62 -9.40
CA MET A 129 2.38 9.95 -8.41
C MET A 129 0.99 9.64 -8.96
N LYS A 130 0.21 8.85 -8.23
CA LYS A 130 -1.19 8.52 -8.50
C LYS A 130 -2.10 9.31 -7.57
N PHE A 131 -3.21 9.85 -8.09
CA PHE A 131 -4.07 10.71 -7.27
C PHE A 131 -5.55 10.65 -7.65
N VAL A 132 -6.39 11.04 -6.69
CA VAL A 132 -7.78 11.43 -6.86
C VAL A 132 -7.96 12.79 -6.19
N ASP A 133 -8.45 13.75 -6.92
CA ASP A 133 -8.84 15.09 -6.44
C ASP A 133 -10.36 15.13 -6.29
N PHE A 134 -10.84 15.13 -5.05
CA PHE A 134 -12.28 15.08 -4.78
C PHE A 134 -13.01 16.40 -5.08
N ALA A 135 -12.29 17.53 -5.08
CA ALA A 135 -12.89 18.83 -5.39
C ALA A 135 -13.18 19.00 -6.88
N THR A 136 -12.29 18.48 -7.74
CA THR A 136 -12.37 18.60 -9.19
C THR A 136 -12.76 17.32 -9.91
N SER A 137 -12.84 16.21 -9.18
CA SER A 137 -12.97 14.83 -9.70
C SER A 137 -11.83 14.40 -10.63
N ALA A 138 -10.76 15.17 -10.70
CA ALA A 138 -9.60 14.85 -11.53
C ALA A 138 -8.82 13.67 -10.95
N THR A 139 -8.35 12.80 -11.83
CA THR A 139 -7.55 11.61 -11.47
C THR A 139 -6.63 11.21 -12.61
N ASN A 140 -5.50 10.61 -12.29
CA ASN A 140 -4.65 9.92 -13.26
C ASN A 140 -4.59 8.41 -13.02
N LEU A 141 -5.52 7.87 -12.23
CA LEU A 141 -5.70 6.43 -12.10
C LEU A 141 -6.16 5.84 -13.44
N MET A 142 -5.79 4.61 -13.69
CA MET A 142 -6.30 3.89 -14.84
C MET A 142 -7.83 3.71 -14.73
N PRO A 143 -8.60 3.80 -15.83
CA PRO A 143 -10.04 3.60 -15.79
C PRO A 143 -10.39 2.22 -15.24
N ALA A 144 -11.36 2.16 -14.34
CA ALA A 144 -11.77 0.90 -13.70
C ALA A 144 -12.40 -0.12 -14.67
N VAL A 145 -12.87 0.36 -15.83
CA VAL A 145 -13.58 -0.46 -16.83
C VAL A 145 -12.59 -1.07 -17.81
N GLY A 146 -12.47 -2.38 -17.82
CA GLY A 146 -11.67 -3.14 -18.80
C GLY A 146 -10.21 -3.37 -18.45
N GLN A 147 -9.73 -2.88 -17.31
CA GLN A 147 -8.38 -3.17 -16.85
C GLN A 147 -8.39 -4.24 -15.75
N VAL A 148 -7.79 -5.34 -16.08
CA VAL A 148 -7.32 -6.29 -15.06
C VAL A 148 -6.01 -5.70 -14.54
N ASP A 149 -5.99 -5.27 -13.26
CA ASP A 149 -4.72 -4.95 -12.60
C ASP A 149 -3.74 -6.10 -12.85
N MET A 150 -2.50 -5.76 -13.08
CA MET A 150 -1.45 -6.78 -13.09
C MET A 150 -1.50 -7.53 -11.76
N HIS A 151 -1.54 -8.86 -11.79
CA HIS A 151 -1.60 -9.65 -10.56
C HIS A 151 -0.35 -9.40 -9.70
N ILE A 152 -0.50 -9.32 -8.38
CA ILE A 152 0.62 -9.00 -7.48
C ILE A 152 1.79 -9.99 -7.60
N ASP A 153 1.52 -11.24 -7.94
CA ASP A 153 2.57 -12.24 -8.19
C ASP A 153 3.40 -11.90 -9.43
N GLN A 154 2.78 -11.34 -10.46
CA GLN A 154 3.49 -10.84 -11.64
C GLN A 154 4.32 -9.61 -11.30
N VAL A 155 3.79 -8.70 -10.46
CA VAL A 155 4.54 -7.55 -9.94
C VAL A 155 5.75 -8.02 -9.17
N THR A 156 5.58 -8.96 -8.23
CA THR A 156 6.64 -9.57 -7.44
C THR A 156 7.70 -10.21 -8.33
N SER A 157 7.27 -11.02 -9.30
CA SER A 157 8.17 -11.66 -10.26
C SER A 157 8.94 -10.64 -11.11
N ASN A 158 8.27 -9.58 -11.58
CA ASN A 158 8.91 -8.51 -12.35
C ASN A 158 9.95 -7.74 -11.52
N ILE A 159 9.64 -7.42 -10.25
CA ILE A 159 10.59 -6.81 -9.31
C ILE A 159 11.83 -7.67 -9.17
N LEU A 160 11.67 -8.97 -8.92
CA LEU A 160 12.78 -9.89 -8.71
C LEU A 160 13.57 -10.19 -9.99
N LYS A 161 12.96 -10.10 -11.17
CA LYS A 161 13.64 -10.32 -12.46
C LYS A 161 14.38 -9.09 -12.96
N ARG A 162 13.77 -7.92 -12.89
CA ARG A 162 14.26 -6.70 -13.55
C ARG A 162 14.24 -5.44 -12.69
N GLY A 163 13.75 -5.54 -11.45
CA GLY A 163 13.71 -4.41 -10.53
C GLY A 163 15.11 -3.95 -10.12
N ILE A 164 15.19 -2.72 -9.70
CA ILE A 164 16.41 -2.13 -9.15
C ILE A 164 16.66 -2.75 -7.77
N ALA A 165 17.93 -3.09 -7.50
CA ALA A 165 18.38 -3.54 -6.20
C ALA A 165 19.06 -2.39 -5.45
N MET A 166 18.70 -2.20 -4.20
CA MET A 166 19.32 -1.22 -3.32
C MET A 166 19.69 -1.90 -2.01
N LYS A 167 20.95 -1.75 -1.59
CA LYS A 167 21.39 -2.22 -0.29
C LYS A 167 21.01 -1.20 0.77
N VAL A 168 20.22 -1.64 1.76
CA VAL A 168 19.92 -0.82 2.92
C VAL A 168 21.19 -0.67 3.74
N GLN A 169 21.81 0.50 3.71
CA GLN A 169 22.79 0.86 4.71
C GLN A 169 22.05 0.98 6.03
N SER A 170 22.59 0.37 7.10
CA SER A 170 21.98 0.41 8.44
C SER A 170 21.47 1.82 8.71
N LEU A 171 20.14 1.96 8.79
CA LEU A 171 19.49 3.22 9.02
C LEU A 171 20.05 3.83 10.31
N GLN A 172 20.81 4.90 10.20
CA GLN A 172 21.10 5.76 11.33
C GLN A 172 19.74 6.29 11.83
N THR A 173 19.36 5.79 12.98
CA THR A 173 18.45 6.33 14.00
C THR A 173 17.64 7.55 13.59
N GLY A 174 16.33 7.37 13.42
CA GLY A 174 15.39 8.48 13.28
C GLY A 174 14.08 8.14 12.57
N VAL A 175 13.99 7.02 11.90
CA VAL A 175 12.74 6.52 11.31
C VAL A 175 12.14 5.50 12.29
N PRO A 176 10.82 5.55 12.58
CA PRO A 176 10.18 4.51 13.38
C PRO A 176 10.56 3.14 12.84
N ASN A 177 11.02 2.25 13.72
CA ASN A 177 11.44 0.90 13.36
C ASN A 177 10.35 0.21 12.53
N LEU A 178 10.50 0.20 11.21
CA LEU A 178 9.79 -0.73 10.36
C LEU A 178 10.38 -2.10 10.68
N ASN A 179 9.74 -2.82 11.62
CA ASN A 179 10.10 -4.17 11.97
C ASN A 179 9.75 -5.09 10.78
N PHE A 180 10.67 -5.16 9.81
CA PHE A 180 10.56 -6.19 8.79
C PHE A 180 10.62 -7.58 9.43
N PRO A 181 9.88 -8.56 8.91
CA PRO A 181 9.92 -9.91 9.45
C PRO A 181 11.39 -10.35 9.50
N LYS A 182 11.87 -10.69 10.71
CA LYS A 182 13.19 -11.27 10.92
C LYS A 182 13.19 -12.65 10.27
N VAL A 183 13.55 -12.70 9.00
CA VAL A 183 13.93 -13.97 8.37
C VAL A 183 15.24 -14.37 9.01
N GLY A 184 15.22 -15.49 9.75
CA GLY A 184 16.34 -15.96 10.57
C GLY A 184 17.64 -16.09 9.80
N THR A 185 18.71 -15.68 10.41
CA THR A 185 20.14 -15.62 10.08
C THR A 185 20.61 -14.21 9.69
N PRO A 186 21.78 -13.76 10.18
CA PRO A 186 22.33 -12.46 9.81
C PRO A 186 22.74 -12.50 8.33
N LEU A 187 21.85 -12.02 7.45
CA LEU A 187 22.06 -11.91 6.01
C LEU A 187 22.93 -10.69 5.64
N SER A 188 23.66 -10.12 6.58
CA SER A 188 24.42 -8.88 6.39
C SER A 188 25.49 -8.94 5.28
N SER A 189 25.89 -10.13 4.86
CA SER A 189 26.92 -10.38 3.85
C SER A 189 26.41 -10.97 2.53
N ILE A 190 25.11 -11.27 2.42
CA ILE A 190 24.57 -11.86 1.19
C ILE A 190 24.74 -10.93 0.00
N SER A 191 25.20 -11.45 -1.13
CA SER A 191 25.30 -10.70 -2.39
C SER A 191 23.92 -10.42 -2.97
N GLU A 192 23.80 -9.42 -3.85
CA GLU A 192 22.55 -9.13 -4.56
C GLU A 192 22.02 -10.35 -5.30
N VAL A 193 22.88 -11.05 -6.02
CA VAL A 193 22.50 -12.20 -6.86
C VAL A 193 21.90 -13.32 -6.00
N GLU A 194 22.55 -13.65 -4.88
CA GLU A 194 22.06 -14.68 -3.95
C GLU A 194 20.76 -14.24 -3.28
N ALA A 195 20.67 -12.99 -2.85
CA ALA A 195 19.47 -12.43 -2.23
C ALA A 195 18.28 -12.47 -3.20
N ARG A 196 18.50 -12.07 -4.45
CA ARG A 196 17.48 -12.07 -5.50
C ARG A 196 17.01 -13.50 -5.83
N ALA A 197 17.93 -14.44 -5.93
CA ALA A 197 17.62 -15.85 -6.18
C ALA A 197 16.84 -16.48 -5.01
N ALA A 198 17.24 -16.19 -3.77
CA ALA A 198 16.53 -16.69 -2.58
C ALA A 198 15.13 -16.06 -2.47
N ALA A 199 14.99 -14.76 -2.66
CA ALA A 199 13.71 -14.07 -2.69
C ALA A 199 12.78 -14.63 -3.78
N ALA A 200 13.31 -14.94 -4.96
CA ALA A 200 12.53 -15.53 -6.05
C ALA A 200 11.98 -16.93 -5.70
N LYS A 201 12.75 -17.76 -4.98
CA LYS A 201 12.27 -19.06 -4.49
C LYS A 201 11.14 -18.90 -3.49
N LEU A 202 11.25 -17.96 -2.55
CA LEU A 202 10.18 -17.68 -1.56
C LEU A 202 8.94 -17.13 -2.24
N ALA A 203 9.09 -16.26 -3.22
CA ALA A 203 7.98 -15.72 -3.99
C ALA A 203 7.26 -16.83 -4.78
N ALA A 204 7.99 -17.73 -5.43
CA ALA A 204 7.42 -18.88 -6.11
C ALA A 204 6.68 -19.86 -5.17
N ALA A 205 7.07 -19.91 -3.91
CA ALA A 205 6.40 -20.68 -2.85
C ALA A 205 5.23 -19.91 -2.19
N GLY A 206 4.89 -18.70 -2.63
CA GLY A 206 3.86 -17.85 -2.03
C GLY A 206 4.21 -17.32 -0.63
N GLN A 207 5.48 -17.35 -0.25
CA GLN A 207 5.96 -16.92 1.07
C GLN A 207 6.49 -15.48 1.08
N LEU A 208 6.60 -14.87 -0.07
CA LEU A 208 7.08 -13.50 -0.24
C LEU A 208 6.32 -12.81 -1.36
N SER A 209 5.83 -11.61 -1.11
CA SER A 209 5.14 -10.80 -2.09
C SER A 209 5.69 -9.37 -2.12
N ALA A 210 5.37 -8.64 -3.19
CA ALA A 210 5.62 -7.21 -3.24
C ALA A 210 4.80 -6.48 -2.18
N THR A 211 5.38 -5.45 -1.59
CA THR A 211 4.79 -4.67 -0.50
C THR A 211 4.84 -3.17 -0.79
N ALA A 212 3.90 -2.44 -0.20
CA ALA A 212 3.96 -1.00 0.03
C ALA A 212 4.09 -0.79 1.56
N PRO A 213 5.32 -0.73 2.11
CA PRO A 213 5.55 -0.87 3.55
C PRO A 213 4.83 0.17 4.39
N CYS A 214 4.14 -0.26 5.44
CA CYS A 214 3.46 0.57 6.43
C CYS A 214 3.40 -0.13 7.80
N ASN A 215 3.10 0.59 8.86
CA ASN A 215 2.95 0.02 10.20
C ASN A 215 1.81 -1.03 10.27
N GLY A 216 0.78 -0.88 9.44
CA GLY A 216 -0.34 -1.81 9.36
C GLY A 216 0.02 -3.25 8.99
N MET A 217 1.23 -3.48 8.43
CA MET A 217 1.69 -4.83 8.10
C MET A 217 1.92 -5.72 9.33
N HIS A 218 2.17 -5.11 10.48
CA HIS A 218 2.55 -5.81 11.71
C HIS A 218 1.46 -5.77 12.80
N ASN A 219 0.35 -5.10 12.53
CA ASN A 219 -0.71 -4.89 13.48
C ASN A 219 -2.00 -5.61 13.06
N ASP A 220 -2.59 -6.35 13.97
CA ASP A 220 -3.92 -6.94 13.78
C ASP A 220 -5.01 -5.88 14.00
N TRP A 221 -6.11 -6.04 13.28
CA TRP A 221 -7.30 -5.23 13.49
C TRP A 221 -8.10 -5.75 14.68
N SER A 222 -8.59 -4.84 15.52
CA SER A 222 -9.53 -5.20 16.59
C SER A 222 -10.86 -5.70 16.02
N ALA A 223 -11.68 -6.33 16.86
CA ALA A 223 -13.02 -6.75 16.47
C ALA A 223 -13.89 -5.53 16.07
N GLU A 224 -13.73 -4.42 16.79
CA GLU A 224 -14.44 -3.18 16.51
C GLU A 224 -14.03 -2.60 15.13
N ASP A 225 -12.73 -2.54 14.82
CA ASP A 225 -12.24 -2.07 13.52
C ASP A 225 -12.79 -2.90 12.37
N LYS A 226 -12.85 -4.23 12.54
CA LYS A 226 -13.39 -5.15 11.55
C LYS A 226 -14.87 -4.90 11.30
N GLU A 227 -15.62 -4.66 12.37
CA GLU A 227 -17.05 -4.37 12.25
C GLU A 227 -17.30 -2.99 11.62
N GLN A 228 -16.54 -1.95 12.01
CA GLN A 228 -16.64 -0.63 11.39
C GLN A 228 -16.32 -0.68 9.89
N PHE A 229 -15.30 -1.44 9.50
CA PHE A 229 -14.96 -1.60 8.08
C PHE A 229 -16.07 -2.32 7.30
N LYS A 230 -16.63 -3.39 7.88
CA LYS A 230 -17.77 -4.10 7.32
C LYS A 230 -18.98 -3.18 7.11
N GLN A 231 -19.29 -2.33 8.09
CA GLN A 231 -20.36 -1.33 7.98
C GLN A 231 -20.08 -0.30 6.88
N ALA A 232 -18.83 0.20 6.78
CA ALA A 232 -18.46 1.12 5.71
C ALA A 232 -18.61 0.48 4.32
N LEU A 233 -18.19 -0.78 4.17
CA LEU A 233 -18.37 -1.55 2.94
C LEU A 233 -19.86 -1.83 2.68
N GLY A 234 -20.64 -2.15 3.70
CA GLY A 234 -22.09 -2.34 3.59
C GLY A 234 -22.78 -1.12 3.00
N LYS A 235 -22.41 0.08 3.47
CA LYS A 235 -22.92 1.34 2.90
C LYS A 235 -22.49 1.52 1.43
N MET A 236 -21.25 1.22 1.09
CA MET A 236 -20.73 1.31 -0.30
C MET A 236 -21.46 0.35 -1.24
N PHE A 237 -21.73 -0.88 -0.79
CA PHE A 237 -22.41 -1.90 -1.60
C PHE A 237 -23.93 -1.79 -1.56
N GLY A 238 -24.50 -1.08 -0.57
CA GLY A 238 -25.93 -1.01 -0.33
C GLY A 238 -26.50 -2.31 0.26
N TRP A 239 -25.73 -2.97 1.12
CA TRP A 239 -26.23 -4.16 1.82
C TRP A 239 -27.41 -3.78 2.72
N LYS A 240 -28.37 -4.67 2.81
CA LYS A 240 -29.48 -4.53 3.76
C LYS A 240 -29.02 -5.09 5.10
N ASP A 241 -29.28 -4.36 6.15
CA ASP A 241 -29.09 -4.80 7.54
C ASP A 241 -29.96 -6.01 7.84
#